data_d89f406724c57de6d6b8625825cd6bde
#
_entry.id   d89f406724c57de6d6b8625825cd6bde
#
_cell.length_a   1.000
_cell.length_b   1.000
_cell.length_c   1.000
_cell.angle_alpha   90.00
_cell.angle_beta   90.00
_cell.angle_gamma   90.00
#
_symmetry.space_group_name_H-M   'P 1'
#
loop_
_entity.id
_entity.type
_entity.pdbx_description
1 polymer ?
#
loop_
_entity_poly.entity_id
_entity_poly.type
_entity_poly.pdbx_seq_one_letter_code
_entity_poly.pdbx_strand_id
1 'polypeptide(L)'
;MIDLRTSPCGGHASQGLTVIELLIALAIVLLLAGALAGVVEPARAVFDRVPAELDLQQRGRTAIDVISSDLRSAGRNVAAMNELGSFADLVSAFALADPDESGEAFSTLTVTTPSLNGAQGILTADQAGAFAALTLGTTLCPNVVQVCGFRPGTAAIITDGAGHHDLFEVASTTVGARTLTPDRALSHAYPAGSAVIEIDQHTFTLAGQADGSFSLIRETAAGAIQPVVDGVASLVFHSAGQQVDIAVTVQAATESLRRVIEDRVFKTSVHLRNVP
;
A
#
# COMPACT_ATOMS: atom_id res chain seq x y z
N MET A 1 26.66 -46.48 -74.76
CA MET A 1 25.67 -47.58 -74.60
C MET A 1 25.55 -47.75 -73.09
N ILE A 2 24.57 -47.08 -72.42
CA ILE A 2 24.38 -47.19 -71.02
C ILE A 2 23.10 -47.97 -70.80
N ASP A 3 23.23 -49.13 -70.16
CA ASP A 3 22.20 -50.10 -69.90
C ASP A 3 21.43 -49.72 -68.65
N LEU A 4 20.23 -49.18 -68.79
CA LEU A 4 19.34 -48.76 -67.69
C LEU A 4 18.58 -50.01 -67.24
N ARG A 5 19.08 -50.70 -66.20
CA ARG A 5 18.32 -51.74 -65.49
C ARG A 5 17.22 -51.09 -64.65
N THR A 6 15.99 -51.28 -65.12
CA THR A 6 14.78 -50.95 -64.32
C THR A 6 14.60 -51.97 -63.20
N SER A 7 14.74 -51.55 -61.98
CA SER A 7 14.39 -52.29 -60.75
C SER A 7 12.88 -52.45 -60.70
N PRO A 8 12.29 -53.59 -60.43
CA PRO A 8 10.85 -53.73 -60.23
C PRO A 8 10.48 -53.17 -58.87
N CYS A 9 9.57 -52.20 -58.83
CA CYS A 9 8.90 -51.75 -57.61
C CYS A 9 8.17 -52.97 -57.02
N GLY A 10 8.68 -53.47 -55.88
CA GLY A 10 8.01 -54.48 -55.07
C GLY A 10 6.69 -53.93 -54.55
N GLY A 11 5.58 -54.42 -55.10
CA GLY A 11 4.26 -54.09 -54.59
C GLY A 11 4.13 -54.60 -53.14
N HIS A 12 4.02 -53.67 -52.22
CA HIS A 12 3.62 -54.02 -50.88
C HIS A 12 2.17 -54.41 -50.91
N ALA A 13 1.90 -55.73 -50.80
CA ALA A 13 0.56 -56.25 -50.61
C ALA A 13 0.01 -55.53 -49.31
N SER A 14 -1.02 -54.72 -49.50
CA SER A 14 -1.84 -54.19 -48.45
C SER A 14 -2.52 -55.32 -47.69
N GLN A 15 -1.90 -55.85 -46.66
CA GLN A 15 -2.54 -56.79 -45.75
C GLN A 15 -3.65 -56.02 -45.01
N GLY A 16 -4.91 -56.39 -45.24
CA GLY A 16 -6.04 -55.81 -44.50
C GLY A 16 -5.94 -56.11 -42.99
N LEU A 17 -6.16 -55.12 -42.17
CA LEU A 17 -6.24 -55.30 -40.71
C LEU A 17 -7.38 -56.26 -40.34
N THR A 18 -7.09 -57.22 -39.49
CA THR A 18 -8.12 -58.09 -38.92
C THR A 18 -8.94 -57.35 -37.86
N VAL A 19 -10.21 -57.71 -37.69
CA VAL A 19 -11.11 -57.12 -36.68
C VAL A 19 -10.52 -57.29 -35.27
N ILE A 20 -9.81 -58.40 -35.01
CA ILE A 20 -9.19 -58.65 -33.71
C ILE A 20 -8.00 -57.72 -33.44
N GLU A 21 -7.23 -57.38 -34.47
CA GLU A 21 -6.09 -56.48 -34.38
C GLU A 21 -6.56 -55.05 -34.11
N LEU A 22 -7.71 -54.63 -34.69
CA LEU A 22 -8.36 -53.36 -34.42
C LEU A 22 -8.86 -53.31 -32.96
N LEU A 23 -9.46 -54.39 -32.43
CA LEU A 23 -9.94 -54.46 -31.06
C LEU A 23 -8.78 -54.39 -30.05
N ILE A 24 -7.67 -55.07 -30.31
CA ILE A 24 -6.48 -55.04 -29.46
C ILE A 24 -5.87 -53.64 -29.49
N ALA A 25 -5.73 -53.02 -30.65
CA ALA A 25 -5.22 -51.65 -30.78
C ALA A 25 -6.10 -50.66 -30.03
N LEU A 26 -7.44 -50.76 -30.13
CA LEU A 26 -8.38 -49.92 -29.40
C LEU A 26 -8.25 -50.10 -27.88
N ALA A 27 -8.13 -51.35 -27.41
CA ALA A 27 -7.94 -51.63 -25.96
C ALA A 27 -6.64 -51.01 -25.44
N ILE A 28 -5.54 -51.11 -26.19
CA ILE A 28 -4.25 -50.50 -25.83
C ILE A 28 -4.36 -48.97 -25.79
N VAL A 29 -5.01 -48.35 -26.79
CA VAL A 29 -5.21 -46.89 -26.84
C VAL A 29 -6.06 -46.42 -25.67
N LEU A 30 -7.13 -47.14 -25.30
CA LEU A 30 -7.96 -46.79 -24.12
C LEU A 30 -7.19 -46.92 -22.81
N LEU A 31 -6.33 -47.95 -22.65
CA LEU A 31 -5.49 -48.11 -21.49
C LEU A 31 -4.44 -46.96 -21.38
N LEU A 32 -3.82 -46.59 -22.50
CA LEU A 32 -2.86 -45.48 -22.54
C LEU A 32 -3.54 -44.16 -22.29
N ALA A 33 -4.72 -43.90 -22.86
CA ALA A 33 -5.51 -42.70 -22.63
C ALA A 33 -5.93 -42.57 -21.15
N GLY A 34 -6.36 -43.68 -20.55
CA GLY A 34 -6.69 -43.71 -19.10
C GLY A 34 -5.47 -43.44 -18.22
N ALA A 35 -4.33 -44.02 -18.52
CA ALA A 35 -3.08 -43.77 -17.80
C ALA A 35 -2.62 -42.31 -17.94
N LEU A 36 -2.71 -41.72 -19.13
CA LEU A 36 -2.40 -40.32 -19.37
C LEU A 36 -3.36 -39.38 -18.63
N ALA A 37 -4.65 -39.63 -18.62
CA ALA A 37 -5.63 -38.84 -17.87
C ALA A 37 -5.31 -38.85 -16.38
N GLY A 38 -4.92 -39.99 -15.81
CA GLY A 38 -4.54 -40.12 -14.42
C GLY A 38 -3.28 -39.30 -14.00
N VAL A 39 -2.44 -38.94 -14.96
CA VAL A 39 -1.24 -38.10 -14.70
C VAL A 39 -1.52 -36.61 -14.99
N VAL A 40 -2.36 -36.32 -15.98
CA VAL A 40 -2.63 -34.95 -16.40
C VAL A 40 -3.48 -34.18 -15.39
N GLU A 41 -4.47 -34.82 -14.76
CA GLU A 41 -5.32 -34.15 -13.77
C GLU A 41 -4.55 -33.64 -12.54
N PRO A 42 -3.74 -34.47 -11.83
CA PRO A 42 -2.97 -33.96 -10.69
C PRO A 42 -1.90 -32.95 -11.11
N ALA A 43 -1.34 -33.09 -12.33
CA ALA A 43 -0.40 -32.09 -12.84
C ALA A 43 -1.07 -30.72 -13.03
N ARG A 44 -2.28 -30.67 -13.61
CA ARG A 44 -3.05 -29.42 -13.76
C ARG A 44 -3.34 -28.77 -12.40
N ALA A 45 -3.76 -29.55 -11.40
CA ALA A 45 -4.03 -29.03 -10.06
C ALA A 45 -2.79 -28.37 -9.45
N VAL A 46 -1.59 -28.91 -9.67
CA VAL A 46 -0.34 -28.31 -9.22
C VAL A 46 0.00 -27.02 -10.00
N PHE A 47 -0.22 -27.04 -11.31
CA PHE A 47 0.02 -25.85 -12.16
C PHE A 47 -0.90 -24.67 -11.79
N ASP A 48 -2.12 -24.91 -11.36
CA ASP A 48 -3.03 -23.86 -10.92
C ASP A 48 -2.73 -23.39 -9.49
N ARG A 49 -2.28 -24.29 -8.62
CA ARG A 49 -2.02 -24.01 -7.20
C ARG A 49 -0.75 -23.20 -6.99
N VAL A 50 0.35 -23.54 -7.65
CA VAL A 50 1.67 -22.91 -7.42
C VAL A 50 1.65 -21.40 -7.74
N PRO A 51 1.12 -20.93 -8.89
CA PRO A 51 1.01 -19.50 -9.15
C PRO A 51 0.13 -18.77 -8.14
N ALA A 52 -0.97 -19.38 -7.70
CA ALA A 52 -1.87 -18.79 -6.72
C ALA A 52 -1.21 -18.64 -5.34
N GLU A 53 -0.40 -19.62 -4.91
CA GLU A 53 0.37 -19.53 -3.66
C GLU A 53 1.46 -18.45 -3.73
N LEU A 54 2.11 -18.30 -4.88
CA LEU A 54 3.10 -17.24 -5.11
C LEU A 54 2.45 -15.85 -5.12
N ASP A 55 1.28 -15.73 -5.73
CA ASP A 55 0.50 -14.50 -5.76
C ASP A 55 0.09 -14.07 -4.34
N LEU A 56 -0.39 -15.01 -3.50
CA LEU A 56 -0.67 -14.75 -2.08
C LEU A 56 0.56 -14.21 -1.35
N GLN A 57 1.73 -14.81 -1.57
CA GLN A 57 2.97 -14.36 -0.93
C GLN A 57 3.36 -12.95 -1.40
N GLN A 58 3.24 -12.67 -2.68
CA GLN A 58 3.57 -11.36 -3.23
C GLN A 58 2.63 -10.28 -2.69
N ARG A 59 1.31 -10.53 -2.68
CA ARG A 59 0.32 -9.60 -2.17
C ARG A 59 0.53 -9.31 -0.68
N GLY A 60 0.75 -10.34 0.14
CA GLY A 60 1.00 -10.16 1.56
C GLY A 60 2.26 -9.35 1.85
N ARG A 61 3.36 -9.61 1.11
CA ARG A 61 4.58 -8.81 1.23
C ARG A 61 4.37 -7.37 0.80
N THR A 62 3.68 -7.14 -0.32
CA THR A 62 3.39 -5.78 -0.81
C THR A 62 2.58 -4.99 0.22
N ALA A 63 1.54 -5.59 0.83
CA ALA A 63 0.76 -4.96 1.87
C ALA A 63 1.62 -4.54 3.07
N ILE A 64 2.41 -5.46 3.60
CA ILE A 64 3.32 -5.20 4.72
C ILE A 64 4.37 -4.13 4.38
N ASP A 65 4.96 -4.20 3.18
CA ASP A 65 6.01 -3.27 2.77
C ASP A 65 5.49 -1.83 2.64
N VAL A 66 4.31 -1.65 2.05
CA VAL A 66 3.70 -0.32 1.89
C VAL A 66 3.38 0.28 3.26
N ILE A 67 2.67 -0.45 4.13
CA ILE A 67 2.31 0.04 5.47
C ILE A 67 3.57 0.33 6.28
N SER A 68 4.54 -0.58 6.28
CA SER A 68 5.80 -0.43 7.01
C SER A 68 6.63 0.74 6.52
N SER A 69 6.60 1.02 5.21
CA SER A 69 7.29 2.17 4.61
C SER A 69 6.71 3.49 5.12
N ASP A 70 5.38 3.61 5.15
CA ASP A 70 4.71 4.81 5.63
C ASP A 70 4.95 4.98 7.14
N LEU A 71 4.82 3.93 7.94
CA LEU A 71 5.13 3.97 9.38
C LEU A 71 6.58 4.35 9.67
N ARG A 72 7.56 3.84 8.91
CA ARG A 72 8.97 4.25 9.07
C ARG A 72 9.21 5.70 8.65
N SER A 73 8.34 6.27 7.83
CA SER A 73 8.39 7.67 7.42
C SER A 73 7.71 8.58 8.45
N ALA A 74 6.82 8.03 9.28
CA ALA A 74 6.21 8.76 10.39
C ALA A 74 7.28 9.27 11.36
N GLY A 75 7.12 10.47 11.84
CA GLY A 75 8.09 11.08 12.76
C GLY A 75 9.43 11.46 12.13
N ARG A 76 9.58 11.42 10.81
CA ARG A 76 10.81 11.84 10.13
C ARG A 76 10.99 13.35 10.27
N ASN A 77 12.19 13.78 10.69
CA ASN A 77 12.51 15.20 10.81
C ASN A 77 12.60 15.86 9.42
N VAL A 78 12.09 17.08 9.32
CA VAL A 78 12.30 17.99 8.18
C VAL A 78 13.24 19.12 8.58
N ALA A 79 13.81 19.82 7.60
CA ALA A 79 14.82 20.85 7.86
C ALA A 79 14.34 21.96 8.83
N ALA A 80 13.05 22.32 8.76
CA ALA A 80 12.45 23.31 9.67
C ALA A 80 12.34 22.82 11.13
N MET A 81 12.39 21.49 11.34
CA MET A 81 12.24 20.89 12.68
C MET A 81 13.57 20.59 13.37
N ASN A 82 14.71 20.70 12.66
CA ASN A 82 16.01 20.36 13.26
C ASN A 82 16.35 21.18 14.52
N GLU A 83 15.77 22.37 14.64
CA GLU A 83 15.95 23.24 15.79
C GLU A 83 14.81 23.17 16.82
N LEU A 84 13.67 22.55 16.44
CA LEU A 84 12.43 22.53 17.19
C LEU A 84 12.09 21.16 17.81
N GLY A 85 12.91 20.16 17.56
CA GLY A 85 12.68 18.79 18.02
C GLY A 85 12.19 17.82 16.94
N SER A 86 11.83 16.62 17.32
CA SER A 86 11.33 15.59 16.43
C SER A 86 9.86 15.81 16.10
N PHE A 87 9.46 15.53 14.86
CA PHE A 87 8.05 15.54 14.47
C PHE A 87 7.19 14.61 15.35
N ALA A 88 7.73 13.45 15.72
CA ALA A 88 7.03 12.49 16.58
C ALA A 88 6.86 12.97 18.03
N ASP A 89 7.72 13.87 18.50
CA ASP A 89 7.60 14.45 19.84
C ASP A 89 6.48 15.50 19.91
N LEU A 90 6.09 16.05 18.75
CA LEU A 90 5.13 17.15 18.65
C LEU A 90 3.73 16.68 18.35
N VAL A 91 3.57 15.63 17.54
CA VAL A 91 2.28 15.11 17.12
C VAL A 91 2.32 13.58 17.10
N SER A 92 1.18 12.96 17.40
CA SER A 92 1.05 11.52 17.23
C SER A 92 1.29 11.15 15.75
N ALA A 93 2.36 10.42 15.50
CA ALA A 93 2.76 10.02 14.15
C ALA A 93 1.77 9.05 13.50
N PHE A 94 0.94 8.42 14.30
CA PHE A 94 -0.13 7.53 13.81
C PHE A 94 -1.34 7.57 14.75
N ALA A 95 -2.50 7.20 14.21
CA ALA A 95 -3.73 6.98 14.95
C ALA A 95 -4.33 5.63 14.56
N LEU A 96 -4.83 4.91 15.54
CA LEU A 96 -5.57 3.66 15.35
C LEU A 96 -7.05 3.90 15.57
N ALA A 97 -7.89 3.31 14.73
CA ALA A 97 -9.33 3.42 14.83
C ALA A 97 -10.00 2.06 14.57
N ASP A 98 -11.27 1.97 14.94
CA ASP A 98 -12.07 0.76 14.84
C ASP A 98 -11.45 -0.41 15.62
N PRO A 99 -11.37 -0.30 16.98
CA PRO A 99 -10.85 -1.36 17.82
C PRO A 99 -11.74 -2.59 17.73
N ASP A 100 -11.15 -3.77 17.94
CA ASP A 100 -11.88 -5.01 18.13
C ASP A 100 -12.63 -5.02 19.49
N GLU A 101 -13.38 -6.10 19.77
CA GLU A 101 -14.15 -6.25 21.01
C GLU A 101 -13.26 -6.21 22.28
N SER A 102 -11.98 -6.54 22.15
CA SER A 102 -11.01 -6.47 23.28
C SER A 102 -10.44 -5.06 23.48
N GLY A 103 -10.56 -4.18 22.48
CA GLY A 103 -9.94 -2.85 22.45
C GLY A 103 -8.42 -2.88 22.24
N GLU A 104 -7.84 -4.05 21.96
CA GLU A 104 -6.39 -4.23 21.79
C GLU A 104 -5.95 -4.29 20.32
N ALA A 105 -6.86 -4.68 19.43
CA ALA A 105 -6.61 -4.76 17.99
C ALA A 105 -7.44 -3.72 17.23
N PHE A 106 -6.87 -3.16 16.19
CA PHE A 106 -7.46 -2.10 15.38
C PHE A 106 -7.45 -2.50 13.91
N SER A 107 -8.50 -2.11 13.17
CA SER A 107 -8.63 -2.41 11.73
C SER A 107 -8.23 -1.25 10.82
N THR A 108 -8.08 -0.05 11.36
CA THR A 108 -7.73 1.16 10.62
C THR A 108 -6.50 1.82 11.24
N LEU A 109 -5.57 2.23 10.38
CA LEU A 109 -4.34 2.92 10.74
C LEU A 109 -4.21 4.21 9.94
N THR A 110 -4.20 5.35 10.62
CA THR A 110 -3.84 6.65 10.01
C THR A 110 -2.40 7.00 10.34
N VAL A 111 -1.60 7.26 9.33
CA VAL A 111 -0.19 7.62 9.45
C VAL A 111 -0.01 9.06 8.99
N THR A 112 0.60 9.90 9.84
CA THR A 112 0.95 11.28 9.53
C THR A 112 2.44 11.37 9.28
N THR A 113 2.83 11.89 8.13
CA THR A 113 4.24 12.08 7.75
C THR A 113 4.47 13.51 7.28
N PRO A 114 5.64 14.10 7.56
CA PRO A 114 6.04 15.33 6.89
C PRO A 114 6.21 15.05 5.39
N SER A 115 5.68 15.92 4.55
CA SER A 115 5.86 15.79 3.09
C SER A 115 7.34 16.00 2.74
N LEU A 116 7.99 15.01 2.09
CA LEU A 116 9.44 14.99 1.83
C LEU A 116 9.94 16.17 0.99
N ASN A 117 9.14 16.62 0.05
CA ASN A 117 9.42 17.77 -0.82
C ASN A 117 8.34 18.84 -0.64
N GLY A 118 7.62 18.78 0.48
CA GLY A 118 6.51 19.64 0.78
C GLY A 118 6.89 21.05 1.15
N ALA A 119 5.87 21.87 1.22
CA ALA A 119 6.00 23.23 1.64
C ALA A 119 6.44 23.33 3.10
N GLN A 120 7.35 24.23 3.38
CA GLN A 120 7.77 24.54 4.74
C GLN A 120 8.17 26.01 4.85
N GLY A 121 7.99 26.57 6.03
CA GLY A 121 8.33 27.97 6.26
C GLY A 121 8.38 28.28 7.75
N ILE A 122 8.95 29.43 8.07
CA ILE A 122 9.07 29.93 9.44
C ILE A 122 8.31 31.24 9.55
N LEU A 123 7.54 31.42 10.63
CA LEU A 123 6.85 32.67 10.90
C LEU A 123 7.83 33.80 11.13
N THR A 124 7.55 34.97 10.55
CA THR A 124 8.35 36.20 10.75
C THR A 124 7.73 37.17 11.74
N ALA A 125 6.47 36.93 12.10
CA ALA A 125 5.74 37.74 13.05
C ALA A 125 4.90 36.86 13.98
N ASP A 126 4.64 37.32 15.18
CA ASP A 126 3.73 36.65 16.09
C ASP A 126 2.32 36.59 15.50
N GLN A 127 1.65 35.48 15.70
CA GLN A 127 0.27 35.32 15.28
C GLN A 127 -0.66 36.19 16.10
N ALA A 128 -1.37 37.09 15.46
CA ALA A 128 -2.19 38.10 16.14
C ALA A 128 -3.54 37.55 16.67
N GLY A 129 -3.95 36.34 16.36
CA GLY A 129 -5.20 35.74 16.80
C GLY A 129 -5.47 34.37 16.16
N ALA A 130 -6.43 33.62 16.67
CA ALA A 130 -6.69 32.23 16.32
C ALA A 130 -6.92 31.98 14.81
N PHE A 131 -7.50 32.95 14.10
CA PHE A 131 -7.72 32.89 12.64
C PHE A 131 -6.80 33.85 11.86
N ALA A 132 -5.79 34.42 12.53
CA ALA A 132 -4.92 35.37 11.86
C ALA A 132 -4.08 34.68 10.78
N ALA A 133 -3.85 35.43 9.70
CA ALA A 133 -2.95 34.97 8.65
C ALA A 133 -1.53 34.79 9.18
N LEU A 134 -0.90 33.69 8.84
CA LEU A 134 0.46 33.34 9.22
C LEU A 134 1.43 33.92 8.18
N THR A 135 2.31 34.83 8.61
CA THR A 135 3.28 35.47 7.73
C THR A 135 4.59 34.67 7.72
N LEU A 136 4.95 34.13 6.54
CA LEU A 136 6.13 33.27 6.37
C LEU A 136 7.35 34.08 5.87
N GLY A 137 8.52 33.72 6.37
CA GLY A 137 9.79 34.26 5.95
C GLY A 137 10.27 33.72 4.59
N THR A 138 11.43 34.25 4.15
CA THR A 138 12.11 33.75 2.95
C THR A 138 12.98 32.54 3.19
N THR A 139 13.34 32.28 4.42
CA THR A 139 14.15 31.14 4.84
C THR A 139 13.31 29.85 4.63
N LEU A 140 13.88 28.85 4.00
CA LEU A 140 13.21 27.59 3.60
C LEU A 140 12.08 27.77 2.56
N CYS A 141 11.99 28.94 1.93
CA CYS A 141 10.93 29.31 0.98
C CYS A 141 11.51 29.40 -0.44
N PRO A 142 11.70 28.28 -1.16
CA PRO A 142 12.41 28.27 -2.44
C PRO A 142 11.60 28.89 -3.59
N ASN A 143 10.29 29.19 -3.41
CA ASN A 143 9.42 29.56 -4.51
C ASN A 143 8.73 30.91 -4.29
N VAL A 144 8.94 31.83 -5.24
CA VAL A 144 8.29 33.16 -5.25
C VAL A 144 6.88 33.15 -5.83
N VAL A 145 6.47 32.06 -6.50
CA VAL A 145 5.16 31.94 -7.18
C VAL A 145 4.06 31.46 -6.22
N GLN A 146 4.44 30.80 -5.15
CA GLN A 146 3.56 30.29 -4.09
C GLN A 146 4.12 30.68 -2.73
N VAL A 147 3.29 30.77 -1.70
CA VAL A 147 3.77 31.05 -0.35
C VAL A 147 4.53 29.82 0.18
N CYS A 148 5.83 29.79 -0.02
CA CYS A 148 6.73 28.70 0.36
C CYS A 148 6.36 27.30 -0.19
N GLY A 149 5.57 27.27 -1.26
CA GLY A 149 5.03 26.03 -1.81
C GLY A 149 3.63 25.67 -1.35
N PHE A 150 3.13 26.27 -0.30
CA PHE A 150 1.77 26.02 0.19
C PHE A 150 0.70 26.44 -0.82
N ARG A 151 -0.35 25.64 -0.93
CA ARG A 151 -1.53 25.87 -1.76
C ARG A 151 -2.79 25.76 -0.89
N PRO A 152 -3.90 26.38 -1.28
CA PRO A 152 -5.18 26.07 -0.67
C PRO A 152 -5.48 24.56 -0.74
N GLY A 153 -6.00 23.98 0.35
CA GLY A 153 -6.21 22.54 0.48
C GLY A 153 -5.00 21.74 0.96
N THR A 154 -3.84 22.37 1.18
CA THR A 154 -2.67 21.68 1.73
C THR A 154 -2.86 21.45 3.23
N ALA A 155 -2.71 20.22 3.70
CA ALA A 155 -2.65 19.91 5.12
C ALA A 155 -1.28 20.33 5.70
N ALA A 156 -1.29 21.00 6.84
CA ALA A 156 -0.09 21.54 7.48
C ALA A 156 -0.14 21.40 9.00
N ILE A 157 1.03 21.34 9.60
CA ILE A 157 1.23 21.49 11.03
C ILE A 157 1.99 22.80 11.30
N ILE A 158 1.58 23.52 12.35
CA ILE A 158 2.37 24.61 12.93
C ILE A 158 2.89 24.20 14.29
N THR A 159 4.13 24.58 14.63
CA THR A 159 4.74 24.29 15.93
C THR A 159 5.68 25.40 16.36
N ASP A 160 5.73 25.65 17.65
CA ASP A 160 6.61 26.68 18.29
C ASP A 160 7.91 26.08 18.87
N GLY A 161 8.09 24.77 18.81
CA GLY A 161 9.23 24.09 19.45
C GLY A 161 9.16 23.99 20.95
N ALA A 162 8.16 24.60 21.61
CA ALA A 162 7.92 24.50 23.05
C ALA A 162 6.92 23.39 23.41
N GLY A 163 6.51 22.61 22.41
CA GLY A 163 5.54 21.50 22.52
C GLY A 163 4.12 21.85 22.08
N HIS A 164 3.84 23.13 21.74
CA HIS A 164 2.55 23.46 21.16
C HIS A 164 2.55 23.20 19.67
N HIS A 165 1.46 22.62 19.19
CA HIS A 165 1.24 22.39 17.77
C HIS A 165 -0.25 22.39 17.43
N ASP A 166 -0.56 22.76 16.20
CA ASP A 166 -1.90 22.70 15.63
C ASP A 166 -1.84 22.13 14.20
N LEU A 167 -2.79 21.24 13.89
CA LEU A 167 -3.03 20.72 12.55
C LEU A 167 -4.13 21.53 11.89
N PHE A 168 -3.91 21.98 10.64
CA PHE A 168 -4.88 22.76 9.89
C PHE A 168 -4.72 22.52 8.39
N GLU A 169 -5.74 22.89 7.64
CA GLU A 169 -5.67 22.97 6.19
C GLU A 169 -5.49 24.43 5.76
N VAL A 170 -4.72 24.68 4.74
CA VAL A 170 -4.51 26.01 4.19
C VAL A 170 -5.76 26.44 3.45
N ALA A 171 -6.55 27.35 3.98
CA ALA A 171 -7.75 27.89 3.35
C ALA A 171 -7.40 28.82 2.17
N SER A 172 -6.38 29.67 2.34
CA SER A 172 -5.95 30.60 1.30
C SER A 172 -4.49 31.01 1.46
N THR A 173 -3.91 31.50 0.37
CA THR A 173 -2.53 32.03 0.33
C THR A 173 -2.50 33.38 -0.36
N THR A 174 -1.70 34.35 0.18
CA THR A 174 -1.45 35.66 -0.46
C THR A 174 0.02 35.82 -0.74
N VAL A 175 0.40 35.66 -2.01
CA VAL A 175 1.82 35.62 -2.44
C VAL A 175 2.55 36.92 -2.11
N GLY A 176 1.96 38.08 -2.39
CA GLY A 176 2.61 39.38 -2.15
C GLY A 176 2.92 39.67 -0.69
N ALA A 177 2.03 39.26 0.21
CA ALA A 177 2.21 39.39 1.67
C ALA A 177 2.92 38.18 2.29
N ARG A 178 3.13 37.09 1.55
CA ARG A 178 3.63 35.79 2.02
C ARG A 178 2.83 35.26 3.20
N THR A 179 1.52 35.37 3.13
CA THR A 179 0.65 34.89 4.18
C THR A 179 -0.12 33.65 3.73
N LEU A 180 -0.38 32.77 4.66
CA LEU A 180 -1.34 31.70 4.55
C LEU A 180 -2.38 31.81 5.67
N THR A 181 -3.62 31.46 5.36
CA THR A 181 -4.72 31.52 6.32
C THR A 181 -5.14 30.09 6.64
N PRO A 182 -5.19 29.68 7.91
CA PRO A 182 -5.71 28.39 8.29
C PRO A 182 -7.23 28.30 8.08
N ASP A 183 -7.75 27.09 7.80
CA ASP A 183 -9.17 26.77 7.62
C ASP A 183 -9.95 26.84 8.95
N ARG A 184 -9.22 26.71 10.06
CA ARG A 184 -9.77 26.66 11.42
C ARG A 184 -9.00 27.56 12.39
N ALA A 185 -9.61 27.81 13.54
CA ALA A 185 -8.93 28.50 14.65
C ALA A 185 -7.77 27.62 15.16
N LEU A 186 -6.62 28.23 15.33
CA LEU A 186 -5.49 27.59 16.00
C LEU A 186 -5.72 27.66 17.53
N SER A 187 -5.33 26.59 18.22
CA SER A 187 -5.58 26.44 19.67
C SER A 187 -4.61 27.28 20.51
N HIS A 188 -3.47 27.64 19.93
CA HIS A 188 -2.38 28.38 20.60
C HIS A 188 -2.01 29.64 19.80
N ALA A 189 -1.36 30.56 20.46
CA ALA A 189 -0.69 31.70 19.84
C ALA A 189 0.75 31.29 19.48
N TYR A 190 1.13 31.46 18.24
CA TYR A 190 2.44 31.06 17.73
C TYR A 190 3.34 32.30 17.58
N PRO A 191 4.51 32.33 18.23
CA PRO A 191 5.45 33.43 18.11
C PRO A 191 6.19 33.38 16.76
N ALA A 192 6.83 34.48 16.41
CA ALA A 192 7.83 34.52 15.34
C ALA A 192 8.90 33.42 15.59
N GLY A 193 9.31 32.73 14.55
CA GLY A 193 10.20 31.57 14.66
C GLY A 193 9.49 30.23 14.65
N SER A 194 8.16 30.19 14.88
CA SER A 194 7.38 28.94 14.73
C SER A 194 7.45 28.39 13.31
N ALA A 195 7.52 27.06 13.18
CA ALA A 195 7.59 26.39 11.90
C ALA A 195 6.21 25.97 11.40
N VAL A 196 5.98 26.13 10.10
CA VAL A 196 4.83 25.57 9.37
C VAL A 196 5.35 24.57 8.36
N ILE A 197 4.79 23.35 8.38
CA ILE A 197 5.29 22.22 7.61
C ILE A 197 4.10 21.52 6.95
N GLU A 198 4.19 21.27 5.66
CA GLU A 198 3.23 20.43 4.93
C GLU A 198 3.33 18.98 5.41
N ILE A 199 2.19 18.40 5.64
CA ILE A 199 2.07 17.01 6.07
C ILE A 199 1.24 16.19 5.07
N ASP A 200 1.59 14.93 4.97
CA ASP A 200 0.80 13.92 4.29
C ASP A 200 0.15 13.00 5.33
N GLN A 201 -1.15 12.79 5.20
CA GLN A 201 -1.88 11.79 6.00
C GLN A 201 -2.40 10.70 5.11
N HIS A 202 -2.14 9.46 5.50
CA HIS A 202 -2.60 8.27 4.80
C HIS A 202 -3.32 7.35 5.79
N THR A 203 -4.53 6.96 5.42
CA THR A 203 -5.32 6.00 6.19
C THR A 203 -5.36 4.67 5.46
N PHE A 204 -4.91 3.63 6.15
CA PHE A 204 -5.00 2.24 5.69
C PHE A 204 -6.24 1.60 6.27
N THR A 205 -7.11 1.08 5.40
CA THR A 205 -8.34 0.37 5.80
C THR A 205 -8.72 -0.66 4.73
N LEU A 206 -9.72 -1.48 5.04
CA LEU A 206 -10.28 -2.45 4.09
C LEU A 206 -11.53 -1.89 3.43
N ALA A 207 -11.56 -1.91 2.11
CA ALA A 207 -12.75 -1.57 1.30
C ALA A 207 -13.37 -2.84 0.73
N GLY A 208 -14.68 -3.02 0.95
CA GLY A 208 -15.44 -4.15 0.39
C GLY A 208 -15.56 -4.05 -1.12
N GLN A 209 -15.40 -5.18 -1.81
CA GLN A 209 -15.57 -5.31 -3.26
C GLN A 209 -16.93 -5.95 -3.59
N ALA A 210 -17.39 -5.77 -4.83
CA ALA A 210 -18.68 -6.29 -5.29
C ALA A 210 -18.78 -7.84 -5.27
N ASP A 211 -17.65 -8.53 -5.28
CA ASP A 211 -17.54 -10.00 -5.19
C ASP A 211 -17.48 -10.53 -3.75
N GLY A 212 -17.65 -9.65 -2.75
CA GLY A 212 -17.58 -9.98 -1.32
C GLY A 212 -16.15 -10.12 -0.78
N SER A 213 -15.14 -9.84 -1.58
CA SER A 213 -13.75 -9.72 -1.12
C SER A 213 -13.47 -8.31 -0.57
N PHE A 214 -12.33 -8.13 0.07
CA PHE A 214 -11.85 -6.84 0.51
C PHE A 214 -10.53 -6.48 -0.17
N SER A 215 -10.33 -5.19 -0.40
CA SER A 215 -9.05 -4.63 -0.83
C SER A 215 -8.47 -3.79 0.28
N LEU A 216 -7.18 -3.92 0.52
CA LEU A 216 -6.45 -2.94 1.31
C LEU A 216 -6.33 -1.67 0.48
N ILE A 217 -6.84 -0.58 1.01
CA ILE A 217 -6.75 0.74 0.40
C ILE A 217 -5.92 1.69 1.27
N ARG A 218 -5.32 2.65 0.61
CA ARG A 218 -4.63 3.79 1.20
C ARG A 218 -5.37 5.03 0.78
N GLU A 219 -5.97 5.73 1.73
CA GLU A 219 -6.72 6.95 1.50
C GLU A 219 -5.90 8.16 1.98
N THR A 220 -5.85 9.22 1.18
CA THR A 220 -5.23 10.48 1.58
C THR A 220 -6.22 11.34 2.36
N ALA A 221 -5.75 12.35 3.10
CA ALA A 221 -6.61 13.31 3.78
C ALA A 221 -7.61 14.03 2.85
N ALA A 222 -7.25 14.19 1.58
CA ALA A 222 -8.13 14.75 0.55
C ALA A 222 -9.17 13.76 -0.01
N GLY A 223 -9.25 12.55 0.54
CA GLY A 223 -10.19 11.50 0.11
C GLY A 223 -9.79 10.77 -1.18
N ALA A 224 -8.58 10.94 -1.68
CA ALA A 224 -8.09 10.16 -2.82
C ALA A 224 -7.75 8.74 -2.39
N ILE A 225 -8.41 7.76 -3.01
CA ILE A 225 -8.26 6.34 -2.69
C ILE A 225 -7.29 5.69 -3.66
N GLN A 226 -6.29 5.03 -3.12
CA GLN A 226 -5.32 4.21 -3.84
C GLN A 226 -5.43 2.76 -3.39
N PRO A 227 -5.83 1.83 -4.27
CA PRO A 227 -5.79 0.41 -3.94
C PRO A 227 -4.34 -0.05 -3.79
N VAL A 228 -4.05 -0.82 -2.75
CA VAL A 228 -2.72 -1.37 -2.46
C VAL A 228 -2.67 -2.84 -2.84
N VAL A 229 -3.61 -3.64 -2.30
CA VAL A 229 -3.68 -5.08 -2.53
C VAL A 229 -5.12 -5.56 -2.43
N ASP A 230 -5.53 -6.43 -3.36
CA ASP A 230 -6.84 -7.08 -3.35
C ASP A 230 -6.79 -8.44 -2.63
N GLY A 231 -7.97 -8.94 -2.22
CA GLY A 231 -8.11 -10.25 -1.60
C GLY A 231 -7.52 -10.30 -0.18
N VAL A 232 -7.70 -9.25 0.59
CA VAL A 232 -7.35 -9.20 2.01
C VAL A 232 -8.55 -9.65 2.82
N ALA A 233 -8.37 -10.69 3.65
CA ALA A 233 -9.43 -11.19 4.52
C ALA A 233 -9.51 -10.41 5.84
N SER A 234 -8.36 -9.99 6.38
CA SER A 234 -8.31 -9.18 7.60
C SER A 234 -7.06 -8.29 7.64
N LEU A 235 -7.20 -7.18 8.34
CA LEU A 235 -6.13 -6.24 8.63
C LEU A 235 -6.22 -5.91 10.12
N VAL A 236 -5.13 -6.13 10.85
CA VAL A 236 -5.09 -5.93 12.30
C VAL A 236 -3.82 -5.20 12.68
N PHE A 237 -3.97 -4.19 13.51
CA PHE A 237 -2.89 -3.42 14.10
C PHE A 237 -2.93 -3.53 15.62
N HIS A 238 -1.76 -3.66 16.24
CA HIS A 238 -1.59 -3.53 17.68
C HIS A 238 -0.51 -2.49 17.95
N SER A 239 -0.77 -1.61 18.92
CA SER A 239 0.21 -0.61 19.36
C SER A 239 0.75 -0.99 20.74
N ALA A 240 2.07 -1.03 20.86
CA ALA A 240 2.78 -1.27 22.12
C ALA A 240 3.91 -0.23 22.28
N GLY A 241 3.59 0.93 22.84
CA GLY A 241 4.52 2.05 22.96
C GLY A 241 5.00 2.55 21.60
N GLN A 242 6.29 2.42 21.34
CA GLN A 242 6.90 2.83 20.05
C GLN A 242 6.81 1.79 18.94
N GLN A 243 6.18 0.65 19.21
CA GLN A 243 6.06 -0.44 18.25
C GLN A 243 4.64 -0.55 17.76
N VAL A 244 4.48 -0.74 16.46
CA VAL A 244 3.23 -1.12 15.81
C VAL A 244 3.39 -2.50 15.19
N ASP A 245 2.63 -3.45 15.67
CA ASP A 245 2.54 -4.78 15.09
C ASP A 245 1.42 -4.79 14.04
N ILE A 246 1.73 -5.35 12.88
CA ILE A 246 0.85 -5.40 11.72
C ILE A 246 0.60 -6.86 11.38
N ALA A 247 -0.65 -7.24 11.26
CA ALA A 247 -1.05 -8.54 10.73
C ALA A 247 -2.02 -8.37 9.56
N VAL A 248 -1.64 -8.92 8.41
CA VAL A 248 -2.45 -8.92 7.19
C VAL A 248 -2.74 -10.36 6.81
N THR A 249 -4.02 -10.73 6.69
CA THR A 249 -4.44 -12.03 6.19
C THR A 249 -4.87 -11.87 4.74
N VAL A 250 -4.25 -12.63 3.85
CA VAL A 250 -4.55 -12.62 2.40
C VAL A 250 -5.18 -13.94 2.00
N GLN A 251 -6.23 -13.89 1.21
CA GLN A 251 -6.98 -15.03 0.69
C GLN A 251 -6.79 -15.20 -0.82
N ALA A 252 -7.01 -16.41 -1.33
CA ALA A 252 -6.93 -16.70 -2.75
C ALA A 252 -7.96 -15.89 -3.55
N ALA A 253 -7.61 -15.50 -4.78
CA ALA A 253 -8.40 -14.59 -5.61
C ALA A 253 -9.79 -15.14 -5.99
N THR A 254 -9.93 -16.43 -6.17
CA THR A 254 -11.21 -17.05 -6.56
C THR A 254 -11.75 -17.96 -5.47
N GLU A 255 -13.07 -18.09 -5.39
CA GLU A 255 -13.72 -18.96 -4.41
C GLU A 255 -13.32 -20.44 -4.59
N SER A 256 -13.09 -20.90 -5.80
CA SER A 256 -12.63 -22.26 -6.07
C SER A 256 -11.24 -22.51 -5.48
N LEU A 257 -10.33 -21.54 -5.56
CA LEU A 257 -9.00 -21.62 -4.98
C LEU A 257 -9.03 -21.47 -3.45
N ARG A 258 -9.93 -20.64 -2.89
CA ARG A 258 -10.13 -20.50 -1.43
C ARG A 258 -10.52 -21.81 -0.74
N ARG A 259 -11.14 -22.75 -1.47
CA ARG A 259 -11.47 -24.10 -0.94
C ARG A 259 -10.28 -25.04 -0.87
N VAL A 260 -9.19 -24.71 -1.58
CA VAL A 260 -8.01 -25.57 -1.73
C VAL A 260 -6.77 -24.96 -1.12
N ILE A 261 -6.70 -23.64 -1.10
CA ILE A 261 -5.56 -22.87 -0.60
C ILE A 261 -6.01 -22.12 0.64
N GLU A 262 -5.33 -22.38 1.76
CA GLU A 262 -5.60 -21.70 3.03
C GLU A 262 -5.15 -20.24 2.98
N ASP A 263 -5.86 -19.39 3.73
CA ASP A 263 -5.50 -18.01 3.95
C ASP A 263 -4.11 -17.90 4.60
N ARG A 264 -3.32 -16.92 4.17
CA ARG A 264 -1.99 -16.71 4.73
C ARG A 264 -1.93 -15.43 5.54
N VAL A 265 -1.41 -15.57 6.75
CA VAL A 265 -1.17 -14.44 7.66
C VAL A 265 0.28 -13.97 7.52
N PHE A 266 0.44 -12.69 7.23
CA PHE A 266 1.72 -12.00 7.21
C PHE A 266 1.79 -11.08 8.41
N LYS A 267 2.88 -11.16 9.17
CA LYS A 267 3.07 -10.36 10.38
C LYS A 267 4.42 -9.64 10.32
N THR A 268 4.43 -8.41 10.80
CA THR A 268 5.66 -7.63 11.01
C THR A 268 5.48 -6.66 12.16
N SER A 269 6.58 -6.22 12.73
CA SER A 269 6.62 -5.18 13.74
C SER A 269 7.45 -4.02 13.22
N VAL A 270 6.95 -2.82 13.38
CA VAL A 270 7.62 -1.59 12.97
C VAL A 270 7.88 -0.76 14.23
N HIS A 271 9.15 -0.45 14.47
CA HIS A 271 9.52 0.54 15.47
C HIS A 271 9.51 1.93 14.84
N LEU A 272 8.77 2.84 15.46
CA LEU A 272 8.74 4.22 15.06
C LEU A 272 10.07 4.89 15.44
N ARG A 273 10.67 5.61 14.52
CA ARG A 273 11.85 6.39 14.79
C ARG A 273 11.43 7.70 15.46
N ASN A 274 12.07 8.05 16.56
CA ASN A 274 11.89 9.33 17.26
C ASN A 274 10.51 9.50 17.92
N VAL A 275 9.90 8.45 18.40
CA VAL A 275 8.86 8.54 19.43
C VAL A 275 9.57 8.44 20.79
N PRO A 276 9.34 9.36 21.75
CA PRO A 276 9.98 9.35 23.05
C PRO A 276 9.61 8.13 23.90
#